data_a48fe34ef06fac4e6de28aa97703a3d9
#
_entry.id   a48fe34ef06fac4e6de28aa97703a3d9
#
_cell.length_a   1.000
_cell.length_b   1.000
_cell.length_c   1.000
_cell.angle_alpha   90.00
_cell.angle_beta   90.00
_cell.angle_gamma   90.00
#
_symmetry.space_group_name_H-M   'P 1'
#
loop_
_entity.id
_entity.type
_entity.pdbx_description
1 polymer ?
#
loop_
_entity_poly.entity_id
_entity_poly.type
_entity_poly.pdbx_seq_one_letter_code
_entity_poly.pdbx_strand_id
1 'polypeptide(L)'
;EVFSHLEAPMWGVFGNNDIGERESLVNAASGFGFDFFDPPLTLNWAGRHVVVVHDPLELQMIDTKEFNVVLHGHTHRQVISFERGRLTFNPGECAGFMTGYNAVGVLDLTAMDTTILNF
;
A
#
# COMPACT_ATOMS: atom_id res chain seq x y z
N GLU A 1 6.92 -10.92 -14.51
CA GLU A 1 5.93 -11.23 -15.59
C GLU A 1 4.49 -10.81 -15.20
N VAL A 2 4.03 -11.02 -13.93
CA VAL A 2 2.64 -10.67 -13.53
C VAL A 2 2.33 -9.19 -13.78
N PHE A 3 3.25 -8.30 -13.42
CA PHE A 3 3.06 -6.86 -13.56
C PHE A 3 3.36 -6.28 -14.94
N SER A 4 3.91 -7.09 -15.87
CA SER A 4 4.27 -6.62 -17.22
C SER A 4 3.05 -6.30 -18.11
N HIS A 5 1.86 -6.73 -17.68
CA HIS A 5 0.60 -6.49 -18.38
C HIS A 5 -0.24 -5.34 -17.78
N LEU A 6 0.25 -4.73 -16.70
CA LEU A 6 -0.44 -3.58 -16.12
C LEU A 6 -0.10 -2.31 -16.90
N GLU A 7 -1.13 -1.66 -17.41
CA GLU A 7 -1.01 -0.37 -18.09
C GLU A 7 -1.04 0.82 -17.11
N ALA A 8 -1.52 0.57 -15.88
CA ALA A 8 -1.58 1.59 -14.83
C ALA A 8 -0.19 1.83 -14.22
N PRO A 9 0.14 3.08 -13.88
CA PRO A 9 1.35 3.38 -13.13
C PRO A 9 1.28 2.75 -11.73
N MET A 10 2.42 2.35 -11.20
CA MET A 10 2.52 1.70 -9.91
C MET A 10 3.52 2.39 -8.99
N TRP A 11 3.13 2.53 -7.73
CA TRP A 11 3.98 3.07 -6.67
C TRP A 11 4.00 2.09 -5.50
N GLY A 12 5.15 1.95 -4.89
CA GLY A 12 5.34 1.10 -3.73
C GLY A 12 6.23 1.76 -2.68
N VAL A 13 6.14 1.29 -1.45
CA VAL A 13 7.08 1.61 -0.39
C VAL A 13 7.93 0.41 -0.04
N PHE A 14 9.18 0.65 0.34
CA PHE A 14 10.05 -0.40 0.84
C PHE A 14 9.56 -0.92 2.19
N GLY A 15 9.66 -2.22 2.38
CA GLY A 15 9.41 -2.90 3.64
C GLY A 15 10.69 -3.17 4.42
N ASN A 16 10.54 -3.71 5.62
CA ASN A 16 11.65 -4.04 6.51
C ASN A 16 12.57 -5.15 5.96
N ASN A 17 12.04 -6.01 5.09
CA ASN A 17 12.82 -7.09 4.46
C ASN A 17 13.60 -6.65 3.21
N ASP A 18 13.32 -5.45 2.70
CA ASP A 18 13.88 -4.98 1.42
C ASP A 18 15.25 -4.28 1.57
N ILE A 19 15.74 -4.11 2.80
CA ILE A 19 16.93 -3.29 3.11
C ILE A 19 18.17 -3.76 2.33
N GLY A 20 18.34 -5.06 2.12
CA GLY A 20 19.46 -5.64 1.37
C GLY A 20 19.22 -5.80 -0.14
N GLU A 21 18.00 -5.57 -0.61
CA GLU A 21 17.58 -5.86 -2.00
C GLU A 21 17.03 -4.64 -2.76
N ARG A 22 17.14 -3.45 -2.18
CA ARG A 22 16.58 -2.20 -2.74
C ARG A 22 16.99 -1.98 -4.20
N GLU A 23 18.28 -2.10 -4.49
CA GLU A 23 18.80 -1.87 -5.84
C GLU A 23 18.24 -2.89 -6.84
N SER A 24 18.14 -4.15 -6.44
CA SER A 24 17.55 -5.21 -7.26
C SER A 24 16.08 -4.97 -7.54
N LEU A 25 15.32 -4.52 -6.52
CA LEU A 25 13.90 -4.18 -6.66
C LEU A 25 13.69 -2.98 -7.57
N VAL A 26 14.45 -1.92 -7.39
CA VAL A 26 14.40 -0.72 -8.25
C VAL A 26 14.73 -1.07 -9.69
N ASN A 27 15.77 -1.85 -9.93
CA ASN A 27 16.15 -2.28 -11.28
C ASN A 27 15.08 -3.16 -11.93
N ALA A 28 14.50 -4.09 -11.19
CA ALA A 28 13.41 -4.91 -11.68
C ALA A 28 12.15 -4.09 -11.98
N ALA A 29 11.85 -3.10 -11.15
CA ALA A 29 10.67 -2.25 -11.26
C ALA A 29 10.76 -1.25 -12.42
N SER A 30 11.94 -0.71 -12.70
CA SER A 30 12.14 0.33 -13.71
C SER A 30 11.71 -0.11 -15.11
N GLY A 31 11.80 -1.41 -15.42
CA GLY A 31 11.34 -1.99 -16.70
C GLY A 31 9.82 -2.03 -16.87
N PHE A 32 9.03 -1.75 -15.82
CA PHE A 32 7.57 -1.87 -15.81
C PHE A 32 6.85 -0.56 -15.44
N GLY A 33 7.57 0.56 -15.33
CA GLY A 33 6.96 1.82 -14.87
C GLY A 33 6.54 1.79 -13.41
N PHE A 34 7.30 1.10 -12.59
CA PHE A 34 7.09 0.92 -11.17
C PHE A 34 8.09 1.77 -10.38
N ASP A 35 7.62 2.58 -9.46
CA ASP A 35 8.47 3.42 -8.62
C ASP A 35 8.37 2.99 -7.16
N PHE A 36 9.53 2.78 -6.52
CA PHE A 36 9.64 2.51 -5.09
C PHE A 36 10.15 3.72 -4.32
N PHE A 37 9.59 3.94 -3.13
CA PHE A 37 9.92 5.04 -2.24
C PHE A 37 10.20 4.55 -0.83
N ASP A 38 11.00 5.32 -0.09
CA ASP A 38 11.05 5.16 1.36
C ASP A 38 9.73 5.61 1.99
N PRO A 39 9.17 4.84 2.94
CA PRO A 39 7.97 5.28 3.64
C PRO A 39 8.28 6.50 4.55
N PRO A 40 7.32 7.40 4.78
CA PRO A 40 5.97 7.42 4.22
C PRO A 40 5.92 7.99 2.79
N LEU A 41 5.16 7.35 1.90
CA LEU A 41 4.82 7.91 0.60
C LEU A 41 3.49 8.67 0.71
N THR A 42 3.47 9.91 0.28
CA THR A 42 2.26 10.74 0.28
C THR A 42 1.78 10.98 -1.14
N LEU A 43 0.50 10.80 -1.37
CA LEU A 43 -0.13 10.93 -2.67
C LEU A 43 -1.38 11.81 -2.57
N ASN A 44 -1.72 12.45 -3.70
CA ASN A 44 -2.91 13.27 -3.83
C ASN A 44 -3.73 12.75 -5.02
N TRP A 45 -4.73 11.93 -4.73
CA TRP A 45 -5.56 11.30 -5.73
C TRP A 45 -7.04 11.57 -5.49
N ALA A 46 -7.78 11.90 -6.55
CA ALA A 46 -9.21 12.17 -6.50
C ALA A 46 -9.59 13.17 -5.39
N GLY A 47 -8.74 14.17 -5.14
CA GLY A 47 -8.94 15.15 -4.07
C GLY A 47 -8.75 14.58 -2.66
N ARG A 48 -8.18 13.40 -2.51
CA ARG A 48 -7.87 12.75 -1.23
C ARG A 48 -6.38 12.77 -0.95
N HIS A 49 -6.02 13.09 0.27
CA HIS A 49 -4.66 12.96 0.78
C HIS A 49 -4.45 11.54 1.28
N VAL A 50 -3.58 10.80 0.61
CA VAL A 50 -3.28 9.41 0.89
C VAL A 50 -1.86 9.29 1.43
N VAL A 51 -1.67 8.54 2.49
CA VAL A 51 -0.34 8.14 2.95
C VAL A 51 -0.20 6.63 2.87
N VAL A 52 0.93 6.19 2.34
CA VAL A 52 1.31 4.78 2.25
C VAL A 52 2.53 4.54 3.11
N VAL A 53 2.43 3.59 4.02
CA VAL A 53 3.52 3.14 4.88
C VAL A 53 3.63 1.62 4.82
N HIS A 54 4.81 1.07 5.12
CA HIS A 54 4.93 -0.37 5.31
C HIS A 54 4.39 -0.78 6.69
N ASP A 55 4.93 -0.18 7.75
CA ASP A 55 4.54 -0.45 9.13
C ASP A 55 3.68 0.72 9.68
N PRO A 56 2.52 0.44 10.31
CA PRO A 56 1.73 1.48 10.96
C PRO A 56 2.49 2.33 11.98
N LEU A 57 3.57 1.81 12.58
CA LEU A 57 4.43 2.56 13.51
C LEU A 57 5.13 3.75 12.84
N GLU A 58 5.34 3.71 11.53
CA GLU A 58 5.94 4.81 10.77
C GLU A 58 5.06 6.06 10.77
N LEU A 59 3.75 5.90 11.01
CA LEU A 59 2.81 7.03 11.14
C LEU A 59 3.08 7.91 12.37
N GLN A 60 3.81 7.40 13.36
CA GLN A 60 4.18 8.20 14.54
C GLN A 60 5.14 9.34 14.21
N MET A 61 5.80 9.27 13.06
CA MET A 61 6.78 10.25 12.60
C MET A 61 6.15 11.43 11.86
N ILE A 62 4.84 11.38 11.58
CA ILE A 62 4.13 12.39 10.77
C ILE A 62 2.83 12.84 11.43
N ASP A 63 2.38 14.06 11.11
CA ASP A 63 1.03 14.50 11.50
C ASP A 63 -0.01 13.84 10.58
N THR A 64 -0.75 12.90 11.12
CA THR A 64 -1.74 12.13 10.36
C THR A 64 -3.07 12.85 10.16
N LYS A 65 -3.25 14.06 10.73
CA LYS A 65 -4.53 14.78 10.67
C LYS A 65 -4.93 15.21 9.26
N GLU A 66 -3.94 15.43 8.40
CA GLU A 66 -4.16 15.89 7.03
C GLU A 66 -4.54 14.77 6.07
N PHE A 67 -4.37 13.50 6.47
CA PHE A 67 -4.63 12.37 5.58
C PHE A 67 -6.06 11.85 5.71
N ASN A 68 -6.71 11.68 4.55
CA ASN A 68 -8.03 11.05 4.43
C ASN A 68 -7.91 9.52 4.40
N VAL A 69 -6.79 9.01 3.89
CA VAL A 69 -6.55 7.58 3.71
C VAL A 69 -5.16 7.21 4.19
N VAL A 70 -5.09 6.15 4.96
CA VAL A 70 -3.85 5.47 5.37
C VAL A 70 -3.86 4.07 4.78
N LEU A 71 -2.86 3.76 3.95
CA LEU A 71 -2.60 2.43 3.42
C LEU A 71 -1.37 1.85 4.10
N HIS A 72 -1.47 0.62 4.61
CA HIS A 72 -0.32 -0.04 5.25
C HIS A 72 -0.32 -1.55 5.05
N GLY A 73 0.79 -2.20 5.35
CA GLY A 73 0.98 -3.63 5.33
C GLY A 73 1.53 -4.16 6.67
N HIS A 74 2.65 -4.85 6.61
CA HIS A 74 3.49 -5.37 7.69
C HIS A 74 2.83 -6.38 8.62
N THR A 75 1.65 -6.09 9.15
CA THR A 75 0.96 -6.92 10.15
C THR A 75 0.40 -8.23 9.57
N HIS A 76 0.34 -8.38 8.26
CA HIS A 76 -0.27 -9.49 7.54
C HIS A 76 -1.76 -9.72 7.90
N ARG A 77 -2.40 -8.72 8.49
CA ARG A 77 -3.80 -8.78 8.93
C ARG A 77 -4.63 -7.73 8.22
N GLN A 78 -5.81 -8.16 7.79
CA GLN A 78 -6.77 -7.25 7.20
C GLN A 78 -7.23 -6.19 8.21
N VAL A 79 -7.20 -4.94 7.80
CA VAL A 79 -7.71 -3.79 8.56
C VAL A 79 -8.56 -2.93 7.63
N ILE A 80 -9.79 -2.68 8.00
CA ILE A 80 -10.66 -1.68 7.39
C ILE A 80 -11.28 -0.91 8.53
N SER A 81 -10.87 0.34 8.72
CA SER A 81 -11.38 1.21 9.79
C SER A 81 -11.64 2.59 9.23
N PHE A 82 -12.83 3.12 9.50
CA PHE A 82 -13.20 4.48 9.14
C PHE A 82 -13.52 5.27 10.40
N GLU A 83 -12.59 6.12 10.80
CA GLU A 83 -12.71 6.91 12.02
C GLU A 83 -12.35 8.38 11.78
N ARG A 84 -13.18 9.29 12.28
CA ARG A 84 -12.95 10.74 12.21
C ARG A 84 -12.66 11.25 10.79
N GLY A 85 -13.35 10.69 9.78
CA GLY A 85 -13.18 11.06 8.37
C GLY A 85 -11.94 10.45 7.70
N ARG A 86 -11.24 9.53 8.35
CA ARG A 86 -10.07 8.84 7.82
C ARG A 86 -10.31 7.35 7.66
N LEU A 87 -10.03 6.84 6.48
CA LEU A 87 -9.98 5.42 6.19
C LEU A 87 -8.57 4.88 6.45
N THR A 88 -8.46 3.84 7.28
CA THR A 88 -7.24 3.02 7.40
C THR A 88 -7.49 1.67 6.74
N PHE A 89 -6.64 1.31 5.78
CA PHE A 89 -6.84 0.12 4.97
C PHE A 89 -5.55 -0.70 4.81
N ASN A 90 -5.64 -1.96 5.20
CA ASN A 90 -4.68 -3.00 4.91
C ASN A 90 -5.47 -4.22 4.39
N PRO A 91 -5.27 -4.66 3.14
CA PRO A 91 -6.02 -5.78 2.59
C PRO A 91 -5.64 -7.13 3.21
N GLY A 92 -4.54 -7.21 3.94
CA GLY A 92 -3.96 -8.44 4.45
C GLY A 92 -2.66 -8.79 3.76
N GLU A 93 -2.36 -10.07 3.65
CA GLU A 93 -1.15 -10.53 2.99
C GLU A 93 -1.40 -11.01 1.55
N CYS A 94 -0.37 -10.88 0.72
CA CYS A 94 -0.34 -11.42 -0.64
C CYS A 94 0.89 -12.34 -0.85
N ALA A 95 1.59 -12.69 0.24
CA ALA A 95 2.87 -13.39 0.22
C ALA A 95 2.74 -14.92 0.32
N GLY A 96 1.56 -15.44 0.56
CA GLY A 96 1.31 -16.89 0.63
C GLY A 96 1.73 -17.56 1.95
N PHE A 97 1.95 -16.80 3.01
CA PHE A 97 2.29 -17.38 4.32
C PHE A 97 1.14 -18.19 4.89
N MET A 98 -0.09 -17.75 4.68
CA MET A 98 -1.29 -18.45 5.12
C MET A 98 -2.10 -18.90 3.91
N THR A 99 -2.15 -20.20 3.66
CA THR A 99 -2.88 -20.78 2.52
C THR A 99 -4.36 -20.36 2.54
N GLY A 100 -4.84 -19.83 1.41
CA GLY A 100 -6.24 -19.41 1.23
C GLY A 100 -6.58 -18.05 1.80
N TYR A 101 -5.59 -17.28 2.29
CA TYR A 101 -5.79 -15.95 2.84
C TYR A 101 -5.07 -14.85 2.06
N ASN A 102 -4.54 -15.18 0.88
CA ASN A 102 -3.97 -14.14 0.01
C ASN A 102 -5.06 -13.15 -0.38
N ALA A 103 -4.73 -11.87 -0.30
CA ALA A 103 -5.68 -10.81 -0.57
C ALA A 103 -5.02 -9.63 -1.27
N VAL A 104 -5.76 -9.02 -2.18
CA VAL A 104 -5.48 -7.68 -2.69
C VAL A 104 -6.70 -6.79 -2.41
N GLY A 105 -6.45 -5.51 -2.22
CA GLY A 105 -7.48 -4.52 -1.93
C GLY A 105 -7.75 -3.61 -3.12
N VAL A 106 -9.01 -3.30 -3.33
CA VAL A 106 -9.46 -2.24 -4.25
C VAL A 106 -10.07 -1.13 -3.41
N LEU A 107 -9.63 0.09 -3.64
CA LEU A 107 -10.15 1.29 -2.98
C LEU A 107 -10.70 2.26 -4.02
N ASP A 108 -11.99 2.55 -3.96
CA ASP A 108 -12.60 3.67 -4.66
C ASP A 108 -12.44 4.93 -3.82
N LEU A 109 -11.53 5.81 -4.23
CA LEU A 109 -11.24 7.06 -3.51
C LEU A 109 -12.36 8.10 -3.62
N THR A 110 -13.21 8.01 -4.63
CA THR A 110 -14.35 8.91 -4.79
C THR A 110 -15.45 8.55 -3.80
N ALA A 111 -15.83 7.27 -3.77
CA ALA A 111 -16.85 6.74 -2.88
C ALA A 111 -16.31 6.46 -1.46
N MET A 112 -14.99 6.38 -1.28
CA MET A 112 -14.33 5.91 -0.05
C MET A 112 -14.78 4.51 0.34
N ASP A 113 -14.90 3.65 -0.66
CA ASP A 113 -15.36 2.27 -0.52
C ASP A 113 -14.23 1.28 -0.79
N THR A 114 -14.23 0.17 -0.07
CA THR A 114 -13.17 -0.84 -0.13
C THR A 114 -13.73 -2.20 -0.52
N THR A 115 -12.98 -2.92 -1.35
CA THR A 115 -13.26 -4.31 -1.71
C THR A 115 -12.00 -5.15 -1.50
N ILE A 116 -12.17 -6.31 -0.87
CA ILE A 116 -11.10 -7.32 -0.73
C ILE A 116 -11.33 -8.43 -1.75
N LEU A 117 -10.30 -8.75 -2.50
CA LEU A 117 -10.25 -9.87 -3.43
C LEU A 117 -9.30 -10.93 -2.87
N ASN A 118 -9.83 -12.08 -2.49
CA ASN A 118 -9.06 -13.22 -1.99
C ASN A 118 -8.77 -14.22 -3.11
N PHE A 119 -7.60 -14.88 -3.00
CA PHE A 119 -7.20 -15.91 -3.97
C PHE A 119 -6.20 -16.91 -3.37
#